data_edfe6cad0e37ff0010e69c0b52eeb592
#
_entry.id   edfe6cad0e37ff0010e69c0b52eeb592
#
_cell.length_a   1.000
_cell.length_b   1.000
_cell.length_c   1.000
_cell.angle_alpha   90.00
_cell.angle_beta   90.00
_cell.angle_gamma   90.00
#
_symmetry.space_group_name_H-M   'P 1'
#
loop_
_entity.id
_entity.type
_entity.pdbx_description
1 polymer ?
#
loop_
_entity_poly.entity_id
_entity_poly.type
_entity_poly.pdbx_seq_one_letter_code
_entity_poly.pdbx_strand_id
1 'polypeptide(L)'
;MTRKILDLPQIASAEITPEAVWLNRRNLMKAAAAGTLAAAVPASAVSDTSAVKPLAYSEGQCDACSAEEPLTPVEDATSYNNFYEFGTDKSDPAEYAHNMTIDPWAVQVSGLVNKPGKLNLEDILGGFDLEERIYRFRCVEAWSMVVPWIGFPLADLLRRFEPTADARYVAFKTLYRPEEMRGTRSFTSVIDWPYKEGLRLDEAMHPLTLMTVGLYGKTLPNQSGAPLRLIVPWKYGFKSIKSIVSIELTDRQPSTSWQELAAHEYGFFSNVNPDVDHPRWSQRYERRLPSSLFKPNRVPTQLFNGYADQVASLYAGMDLKKYY
;
A
#
# COMPACT_ATOMS: atom_id res chain seq x y z
N MET A 1 26.86 8.08 -43.02
CA MET A 1 27.11 7.07 -41.96
C MET A 1 25.83 6.35 -41.66
N THR A 2 25.71 5.15 -42.18
CA THR A 2 24.49 4.33 -42.16
C THR A 2 24.47 3.56 -40.83
N ARG A 3 23.45 3.79 -39.96
CA ARG A 3 23.23 3.03 -38.72
C ARG A 3 22.89 1.58 -39.10
N LYS A 4 23.73 0.62 -38.68
CA LYS A 4 23.40 -0.81 -38.72
C LYS A 4 22.27 -1.05 -37.69
N ILE A 5 21.10 -1.44 -38.19
CA ILE A 5 20.01 -2.03 -37.40
C ILE A 5 20.49 -3.43 -37.03
N LEU A 6 20.61 -3.71 -35.75
CA LEU A 6 20.87 -5.06 -35.23
C LEU A 6 19.62 -5.90 -35.50
N ASP A 7 19.71 -6.87 -36.42
CA ASP A 7 18.72 -7.93 -36.60
C ASP A 7 18.75 -8.83 -35.34
N LEU A 8 17.74 -8.64 -34.47
CA LEU A 8 17.48 -9.58 -33.39
C LEU A 8 16.74 -10.80 -33.98
N PRO A 9 17.13 -12.04 -33.64
CA PRO A 9 16.44 -13.23 -34.12
C PRO A 9 14.98 -13.18 -33.67
N GLN A 10 14.04 -13.29 -34.62
CA GLN A 10 12.62 -13.46 -34.36
C GLN A 10 12.39 -14.83 -33.73
N ILE A 11 11.98 -14.83 -32.45
CA ILE A 11 11.56 -16.07 -31.77
C ILE A 11 10.18 -16.45 -32.33
N ALA A 12 10.04 -17.66 -32.85
CA ALA A 12 8.78 -18.15 -33.39
C ALA A 12 7.70 -18.19 -32.26
N SER A 13 6.47 -17.79 -32.60
CA SER A 13 5.36 -17.73 -31.62
C SER A 13 5.09 -19.08 -30.91
N ALA A 14 5.50 -20.20 -31.49
CA ALA A 14 5.43 -21.55 -30.92
C ALA A 14 6.46 -21.79 -29.81
N GLU A 15 7.52 -20.96 -29.68
CA GLU A 15 8.56 -21.08 -28.67
C GLU A 15 8.30 -20.18 -27.44
N ILE A 16 7.28 -19.32 -27.54
CA ILE A 16 6.86 -18.47 -26.42
C ILE A 16 5.86 -19.25 -25.58
N THR A 17 6.27 -19.68 -24.40
CA THR A 17 5.36 -20.33 -23.45
C THR A 17 4.22 -19.39 -23.07
N PRO A 18 2.94 -19.73 -23.31
CA PRO A 18 1.82 -18.90 -22.91
C PRO A 18 1.84 -18.63 -21.41
N GLU A 19 1.56 -17.40 -21.02
CA GLU A 19 1.57 -16.96 -19.61
C GLU A 19 0.70 -17.85 -18.70
N ALA A 20 -0.45 -18.32 -19.20
CA ALA A 20 -1.31 -19.26 -18.49
C ALA A 20 -0.64 -20.60 -18.17
N VAL A 21 0.28 -21.08 -19.04
CA VAL A 21 1.05 -22.32 -18.83
C VAL A 21 2.17 -22.04 -17.83
N TRP A 22 2.77 -20.87 -17.84
CA TRP A 22 3.80 -20.45 -16.90
C TRP A 22 3.22 -20.29 -15.48
N LEU A 23 2.05 -19.68 -15.33
CA LEU A 23 1.34 -19.53 -14.06
C LEU A 23 0.85 -20.87 -13.48
N ASN A 24 0.46 -21.84 -14.35
CA ASN A 24 0.00 -23.16 -13.91
C ASN A 24 1.13 -24.16 -13.61
N ARG A 25 2.37 -23.91 -13.99
CA ARG A 25 3.50 -24.82 -13.70
C ARG A 25 3.67 -25.10 -12.20
N ARG A 26 3.46 -24.11 -11.35
CA ARG A 26 3.55 -24.24 -9.90
C ARG A 26 2.44 -25.15 -9.33
N ASN A 27 1.23 -25.06 -9.88
CA ASN A 27 0.12 -25.92 -9.47
C ASN A 27 0.26 -27.35 -10.00
N LEU A 28 0.81 -27.54 -11.19
CA LEU A 28 1.11 -28.87 -11.72
C LEU A 28 2.22 -29.58 -10.91
N MET A 29 3.26 -28.88 -10.49
CA MET A 29 4.30 -29.45 -9.63
C MET A 29 3.80 -29.77 -8.22
N LYS A 30 2.87 -28.97 -7.67
CA LYS A 30 2.20 -29.28 -6.39
C LYS A 30 1.29 -30.53 -6.50
N ALA A 31 0.59 -30.71 -7.61
CA ALA A 31 -0.25 -31.89 -7.86
C ALA A 31 0.58 -33.18 -8.07
N ALA A 32 1.74 -33.09 -8.69
CA ALA A 32 2.64 -34.23 -8.87
C ALA A 32 3.33 -34.69 -7.56
N ALA A 33 3.51 -33.79 -6.60
CA ALA A 33 4.08 -34.08 -5.28
C ALA A 33 3.06 -34.66 -4.28
N ALA A 34 1.76 -34.55 -4.56
CA ALA A 34 0.68 -35.05 -3.67
C ALA A 34 0.31 -36.53 -3.85
N GLY A 35 1.03 -37.27 -4.71
CA GLY A 35 0.72 -38.65 -5.10
C GLY A 35 1.32 -39.76 -4.24
N THR A 36 1.95 -39.49 -3.10
CA THR A 36 2.48 -40.57 -2.22
C THR A 36 2.36 -40.19 -0.74
N LEU A 37 1.68 -41.08 0.01
CA LEU A 37 1.62 -41.20 1.47
C LEU A 37 0.60 -40.32 2.21
N ALA A 38 -0.60 -40.84 2.32
CA ALA A 38 -1.53 -40.53 3.42
C ALA A 38 -0.99 -41.20 4.71
N ALA A 39 -0.26 -40.45 5.52
CA ALA A 39 -0.03 -40.74 6.93
C ALA A 39 -0.73 -39.63 7.73
N ALA A 40 -1.73 -40.00 8.50
CA ALA A 40 -2.45 -39.09 9.38
C ALA A 40 -1.52 -38.54 10.45
N VAL A 41 -1.16 -37.26 10.33
CA VAL A 41 -0.54 -36.50 11.40
C VAL A 41 -1.69 -35.72 12.08
N PRO A 42 -1.84 -35.76 13.42
CA PRO A 42 -2.86 -34.97 14.09
C PRO A 42 -2.54 -33.50 13.86
N ALA A 43 -3.50 -32.77 13.28
CA ALA A 43 -3.43 -31.32 13.14
C ALA A 43 -3.40 -30.71 14.55
N SER A 44 -2.22 -30.35 15.00
CA SER A 44 -2.06 -29.40 16.10
C SER A 44 -2.74 -28.11 15.65
N ALA A 45 -3.82 -27.71 16.33
CA ALA A 45 -4.47 -26.44 16.13
C ALA A 45 -3.44 -25.34 16.42
N VAL A 46 -2.77 -24.85 15.38
CA VAL A 46 -2.10 -23.55 15.42
C VAL A 46 -3.26 -22.57 15.60
N SER A 47 -3.32 -21.93 16.76
CA SER A 47 -4.27 -20.84 16.99
C SER A 47 -3.96 -19.77 15.94
N ASP A 48 -4.89 -19.60 15.00
CA ASP A 48 -4.81 -18.61 13.94
C ASP A 48 -4.94 -17.21 14.56
N THR A 49 -3.79 -16.65 14.99
CA THR A 49 -3.69 -15.30 15.56
C THR A 49 -3.91 -14.21 14.53
N SER A 50 -4.06 -14.59 13.24
CA SER A 50 -4.31 -13.68 12.12
C SER A 50 -5.78 -13.60 11.71
N ALA A 51 -6.71 -14.20 12.47
CA ALA A 51 -8.12 -14.16 12.13
C ALA A 51 -8.66 -12.74 12.18
N VAL A 52 -9.06 -12.21 11.01
CA VAL A 52 -9.70 -10.89 10.90
C VAL A 52 -11.02 -10.88 11.69
N LYS A 53 -11.25 -9.80 12.45
CA LYS A 53 -12.41 -9.64 13.33
C LYS A 53 -13.37 -8.59 12.75
N PRO A 54 -14.68 -8.73 12.91
CA PRO A 54 -15.64 -7.67 12.59
C PRO A 54 -15.29 -6.39 13.36
N LEU A 55 -15.47 -5.23 12.71
CA LEU A 55 -15.34 -3.92 13.33
C LEU A 55 -16.70 -3.23 13.40
N ALA A 56 -16.93 -2.47 14.46
CA ALA A 56 -18.01 -1.49 14.52
C ALA A 56 -17.49 -0.17 13.89
N TYR A 57 -18.26 0.41 12.98
CA TYR A 57 -17.93 1.65 12.30
C TYR A 57 -19.20 2.36 11.83
N SER A 58 -19.08 3.65 11.50
CA SER A 58 -20.11 4.44 10.82
C SER A 58 -19.72 4.66 9.34
N GLU A 59 -20.67 5.12 8.52
CA GLU A 59 -20.35 5.59 7.17
C GLU A 59 -19.60 6.92 7.25
N GLY A 60 -18.57 7.08 6.43
CA GLY A 60 -17.81 8.32 6.33
C GLY A 60 -18.66 9.47 5.78
N GLN A 61 -18.65 10.61 6.48
CA GLN A 61 -19.50 11.75 6.18
C GLN A 61 -18.71 12.95 5.61
N CYS A 62 -17.66 12.72 4.85
CA CYS A 62 -16.94 13.79 4.19
C CYS A 62 -17.20 13.81 2.68
N ASP A 63 -17.02 14.98 2.06
CA ASP A 63 -17.01 15.09 0.61
C ASP A 63 -15.93 14.18 0.02
N ALA A 64 -16.31 13.35 -0.97
CA ALA A 64 -15.45 12.34 -1.58
C ALA A 64 -14.99 11.18 -0.67
N CYS A 65 -15.68 10.93 0.45
CA CYS A 65 -15.47 9.72 1.26
C CYS A 65 -16.02 8.45 0.64
N SER A 66 -16.88 8.55 -0.37
CA SER A 66 -17.48 7.41 -1.04
C SER A 66 -17.34 7.53 -2.56
N ALA A 67 -16.47 6.70 -3.15
CA ALA A 67 -16.39 6.54 -4.60
C ALA A 67 -17.61 5.76 -5.10
N GLU A 68 -18.19 6.20 -6.21
CA GLU A 68 -19.40 5.59 -6.80
C GLU A 68 -19.13 4.34 -7.63
N GLU A 69 -17.85 4.06 -7.94
CA GLU A 69 -17.47 2.90 -8.75
C GLU A 69 -17.68 1.59 -7.99
N PRO A 70 -17.91 0.47 -8.72
CA PRO A 70 -18.03 -0.85 -8.11
C PRO A 70 -16.80 -1.20 -7.25
N LEU A 71 -17.06 -1.77 -6.09
CA LEU A 71 -16.00 -2.26 -5.20
C LEU A 71 -15.21 -3.36 -5.87
N THR A 72 -13.90 -3.36 -5.67
CA THR A 72 -13.05 -4.50 -5.99
C THR A 72 -13.45 -5.69 -5.11
N PRO A 73 -13.58 -6.92 -5.63
CA PRO A 73 -13.83 -8.09 -4.79
C PRO A 73 -12.79 -8.22 -3.67
N VAL A 74 -13.21 -8.63 -2.48
CA VAL A 74 -12.33 -8.74 -1.31
C VAL A 74 -11.16 -9.69 -1.57
N GLU A 75 -11.38 -10.75 -2.33
CA GLU A 75 -10.36 -11.74 -2.71
C GLU A 75 -9.24 -11.09 -3.52
N ASP A 76 -9.57 -10.23 -4.49
CA ASP A 76 -8.58 -9.49 -5.29
C ASP A 76 -7.86 -8.44 -4.44
N ALA A 77 -8.58 -7.70 -3.60
CA ALA A 77 -8.02 -6.65 -2.75
C ALA A 77 -7.06 -7.20 -1.69
N THR A 78 -7.25 -8.44 -1.24
CA THR A 78 -6.44 -9.07 -0.19
C THR A 78 -5.39 -10.06 -0.70
N SER A 79 -5.40 -10.42 -2.00
CA SER A 79 -4.42 -11.34 -2.59
C SER A 79 -3.46 -10.68 -3.60
N TYR A 80 -3.78 -9.47 -4.08
CA TYR A 80 -2.96 -8.73 -5.03
C TYR A 80 -2.32 -7.51 -4.35
N ASN A 81 -1.20 -7.73 -3.65
CA ASN A 81 -0.60 -6.74 -2.78
C ASN A 81 0.87 -6.48 -3.12
N ASN A 82 1.32 -5.24 -2.87
CA ASN A 82 2.73 -4.89 -2.78
C ASN A 82 3.08 -4.72 -1.30
N PHE A 83 3.76 -5.68 -0.71
CA PHE A 83 4.31 -5.60 0.64
C PHE A 83 5.67 -6.30 0.61
N TYR A 84 6.68 -5.55 0.19
CA TYR A 84 8.02 -6.05 -0.18
C TYR A 84 8.75 -6.71 0.97
N GLU A 85 8.38 -6.42 2.20
CA GLU A 85 8.84 -7.09 3.40
C GLU A 85 8.55 -8.61 3.38
N PHE A 86 7.55 -9.04 2.59
CA PHE A 86 7.21 -10.47 2.43
C PHE A 86 7.62 -11.05 1.09
N GLY A 87 7.94 -10.23 0.10
CA GLY A 87 8.39 -10.63 -1.22
C GLY A 87 7.97 -9.67 -2.31
N THR A 88 8.41 -9.92 -3.55
CA THR A 88 8.21 -9.03 -4.69
C THR A 88 7.03 -9.42 -5.57
N ASP A 89 6.56 -10.67 -5.49
CA ASP A 89 5.37 -11.10 -6.22
C ASP A 89 4.10 -10.61 -5.51
N LYS A 90 3.05 -10.32 -6.28
CA LYS A 90 1.78 -9.79 -5.75
C LYS A 90 1.07 -10.75 -4.79
N SER A 91 1.32 -12.05 -4.91
CA SER A 91 0.78 -13.11 -4.05
C SER A 91 1.63 -13.36 -2.80
N ASP A 92 2.90 -12.95 -2.78
CA ASP A 92 3.80 -13.21 -1.66
C ASP A 92 3.27 -12.70 -0.30
N PRO A 93 2.70 -11.46 -0.21
CA PRO A 93 2.16 -11.00 1.05
C PRO A 93 1.00 -11.86 1.55
N ALA A 94 0.09 -12.29 0.69
CA ALA A 94 -1.03 -13.17 1.08
C ALA A 94 -0.54 -14.55 1.51
N GLU A 95 0.56 -15.05 0.94
CA GLU A 95 1.15 -16.36 1.28
C GLU A 95 1.98 -16.31 2.57
N TYR A 96 2.69 -15.20 2.86
CA TYR A 96 3.71 -15.19 3.92
C TYR A 96 3.45 -14.24 5.07
N ALA A 97 2.57 -13.23 4.93
CA ALA A 97 2.37 -12.24 5.98
C ALA A 97 1.68 -12.78 7.23
N HIS A 98 1.08 -13.99 7.18
CA HIS A 98 0.52 -14.64 8.36
C HIS A 98 1.55 -14.86 9.48
N ASN A 99 2.86 -14.87 9.16
CA ASN A 99 3.93 -14.99 10.14
C ASN A 99 4.16 -13.70 10.95
N MET A 100 3.59 -12.56 10.54
CA MET A 100 3.77 -11.29 11.23
C MET A 100 2.89 -11.21 12.48
N THR A 101 3.54 -11.04 13.62
CA THR A 101 2.86 -10.82 14.91
C THR A 101 2.35 -9.38 14.99
N ILE A 102 1.03 -9.20 15.17
CA ILE A 102 0.37 -7.89 15.23
C ILE A 102 -0.19 -7.55 16.62
N ASP A 103 -0.03 -8.42 17.59
CA ASP A 103 -0.45 -8.24 18.98
C ASP A 103 0.63 -8.79 19.92
N PRO A 104 1.16 -7.97 20.86
CA PRO A 104 0.84 -6.56 21.11
C PRO A 104 1.41 -5.61 20.04
N TRP A 105 0.73 -4.48 19.80
CA TRP A 105 1.19 -3.45 18.90
C TRP A 105 1.19 -2.05 19.51
N ALA A 106 2.20 -1.26 19.15
CA ALA A 106 2.26 0.12 19.58
C ALA A 106 2.95 1.01 18.55
N VAL A 107 2.55 2.28 18.54
CA VAL A 107 3.10 3.32 17.67
C VAL A 107 3.81 4.37 18.52
N GLN A 108 5.07 4.63 18.21
CA GLN A 108 5.84 5.73 18.82
C GLN A 108 5.56 7.02 18.04
N VAL A 109 5.13 8.08 18.73
CA VAL A 109 5.02 9.43 18.18
C VAL A 109 6.08 10.33 18.81
N SER A 110 6.85 11.04 17.97
CA SER A 110 8.03 11.81 18.37
C SER A 110 8.30 13.01 17.47
N GLY A 111 9.44 13.67 17.68
CA GLY A 111 9.89 14.82 16.92
C GLY A 111 9.24 16.12 17.40
N LEU A 112 8.84 16.98 16.48
CA LEU A 112 8.30 18.32 16.72
C LEU A 112 6.84 18.28 17.22
N VAL A 113 6.64 17.70 18.38
CA VAL A 113 5.36 17.60 19.12
C VAL A 113 5.56 18.00 20.58
N ASN A 114 4.56 18.63 21.20
CA ASN A 114 4.62 19.02 22.61
C ASN A 114 4.42 17.82 23.57
N LYS A 115 3.74 16.75 23.09
CA LYS A 115 3.41 15.58 23.90
C LYS A 115 3.90 14.29 23.21
N PRO A 116 5.24 14.06 23.10
CA PRO A 116 5.73 12.81 22.53
C PRO A 116 5.32 11.63 23.42
N GLY A 117 5.11 10.46 22.77
CA GLY A 117 4.69 9.28 23.54
C GLY A 117 4.50 8.05 22.69
N LYS A 118 4.10 6.97 23.35
CA LYS A 118 3.78 5.68 22.74
C LYS A 118 2.30 5.38 22.97
N LEU A 119 1.58 5.02 21.92
CA LEU A 119 0.20 4.55 21.98
C LEU A 119 0.14 3.07 21.66
N ASN A 120 -0.51 2.29 22.52
CA ASN A 120 -0.88 0.93 22.18
C ASN A 120 -2.06 0.93 21.19
N LEU A 121 -2.21 -0.15 20.45
CA LEU A 121 -3.29 -0.27 19.46
C LEU A 121 -4.68 -0.11 20.08
N GLU A 122 -4.88 -0.65 21.27
CA GLU A 122 -6.14 -0.56 22.04
C GLU A 122 -6.50 0.89 22.37
N ASP A 123 -5.50 1.71 22.74
CA ASP A 123 -5.67 3.14 23.03
C ASP A 123 -6.02 3.92 21.75
N ILE A 124 -5.51 3.46 20.59
CA ILE A 124 -5.86 3.99 19.28
C ILE A 124 -7.30 3.61 18.93
N LEU A 125 -7.65 2.32 19.00
CA LEU A 125 -8.96 1.83 18.62
C LEU A 125 -10.08 2.34 19.55
N GLY A 126 -9.82 2.42 20.85
CA GLY A 126 -10.78 2.93 21.84
C GLY A 126 -10.87 4.46 21.88
N GLY A 127 -10.01 5.15 21.17
CA GLY A 127 -9.88 6.60 21.26
C GLY A 127 -10.43 7.39 20.07
N PHE A 128 -10.92 6.71 19.03
CA PHE A 128 -11.45 7.34 17.81
C PHE A 128 -12.69 6.59 17.34
N ASP A 129 -13.66 7.35 16.84
CA ASP A 129 -14.80 6.80 16.12
C ASP A 129 -14.32 6.32 14.75
N LEU A 130 -14.54 5.03 14.46
CA LEU A 130 -14.16 4.45 13.19
C LEU A 130 -15.24 4.73 12.15
N GLU A 131 -14.81 5.08 10.95
CA GLU A 131 -15.69 5.28 9.80
C GLU A 131 -15.20 4.49 8.57
N GLU A 132 -16.15 4.03 7.74
CA GLU A 132 -15.84 3.43 6.45
C GLU A 132 -15.75 4.52 5.38
N ARG A 133 -14.71 4.43 4.56
CA ARG A 133 -14.49 5.29 3.40
C ARG A 133 -14.17 4.47 2.17
N ILE A 134 -14.97 4.61 1.13
CA ILE A 134 -14.78 3.92 -0.14
C ILE A 134 -13.86 4.77 -1.00
N TYR A 135 -12.60 4.37 -1.12
CA TYR A 135 -11.60 5.11 -1.86
C TYR A 135 -11.09 4.38 -3.09
N ARG A 136 -10.83 5.14 -4.16
CA ARG A 136 -9.95 4.70 -5.24
C ARG A 136 -8.54 4.54 -4.69
N PHE A 137 -7.90 3.45 -5.05
CA PHE A 137 -6.52 3.15 -4.66
C PHE A 137 -5.71 2.82 -5.91
N ARG A 138 -4.68 3.60 -6.20
CA ARG A 138 -3.92 3.54 -7.45
C ARG A 138 -2.45 3.22 -7.19
N CYS A 139 -1.96 2.12 -7.73
CA CYS A 139 -0.55 1.79 -7.71
C CYS A 139 0.22 2.53 -8.81
N VAL A 140 1.47 2.89 -8.54
CA VAL A 140 2.38 3.43 -9.56
C VAL A 140 2.60 2.45 -10.72
N GLU A 141 2.45 1.15 -10.50
CA GLU A 141 2.53 0.08 -11.51
C GLU A 141 1.30 0.01 -12.44
N ALA A 142 0.51 1.07 -12.51
CA ALA A 142 -0.64 1.21 -13.40
C ALA A 142 -1.80 0.21 -13.17
N TRP A 143 -1.98 -0.30 -11.96
CA TRP A 143 -3.19 -1.02 -11.56
C TRP A 143 -3.92 -0.28 -10.44
N SER A 144 -5.22 -0.54 -10.29
CA SER A 144 -6.05 0.15 -9.29
C SER A 144 -7.17 -0.71 -8.74
N MET A 145 -7.70 -0.27 -7.61
CA MET A 145 -8.81 -0.86 -6.87
C MET A 145 -9.77 0.22 -6.38
N VAL A 146 -10.97 -0.17 -5.98
CA VAL A 146 -11.90 0.62 -5.17
C VAL A 146 -12.17 -0.18 -3.91
N VAL A 147 -11.77 0.33 -2.74
CA VAL A 147 -11.74 -0.42 -1.50
C VAL A 147 -12.44 0.34 -0.38
N PRO A 148 -13.36 -0.32 0.36
CA PRO A 148 -13.98 0.24 1.56
C PRO A 148 -13.02 0.08 2.75
N TRP A 149 -12.30 1.15 3.07
CA TRP A 149 -11.37 1.23 4.18
C TRP A 149 -12.07 1.66 5.45
N ILE A 150 -11.68 1.10 6.60
CA ILE A 150 -12.19 1.49 7.92
C ILE A 150 -11.07 2.09 8.73
N GLY A 151 -11.31 3.28 9.26
CA GLY A 151 -10.31 4.01 10.03
C GLY A 151 -10.83 5.34 10.55
N PHE A 152 -9.91 6.27 10.77
CA PHE A 152 -10.17 7.62 11.25
C PHE A 152 -9.16 8.61 10.64
N PRO A 153 -9.47 9.93 10.57
CA PRO A 153 -8.53 10.91 10.03
C PRO A 153 -7.20 10.92 10.76
N LEU A 154 -6.08 10.86 10.04
CA LEU A 154 -4.73 10.96 10.65
C LEU A 154 -4.58 12.25 11.47
N ALA A 155 -5.22 13.34 11.03
CA ALA A 155 -5.22 14.62 11.71
C ALA A 155 -5.67 14.51 13.18
N ASP A 156 -6.65 13.65 13.49
CA ASP A 156 -7.17 13.49 14.83
C ASP A 156 -6.15 12.82 15.76
N LEU A 157 -5.39 11.86 15.22
CA LEU A 157 -4.26 11.29 15.96
C LEU A 157 -3.17 12.33 16.21
N LEU A 158 -2.75 13.07 15.18
CA LEU A 158 -1.67 14.04 15.31
C LEU A 158 -2.00 15.16 16.28
N ARG A 159 -3.25 15.65 16.31
CA ARG A 159 -3.70 16.70 17.25
C ARG A 159 -3.52 16.31 18.71
N ARG A 160 -3.61 15.01 19.08
CA ARG A 160 -3.37 14.54 20.46
C ARG A 160 -1.94 14.77 20.94
N PHE A 161 -1.00 14.80 20.00
CA PHE A 161 0.43 14.99 20.30
C PHE A 161 0.86 16.47 20.20
N GLU A 162 -0.06 17.37 19.82
CA GLU A 162 0.16 18.81 19.75
C GLU A 162 1.38 19.17 18.87
N PRO A 163 1.29 19.06 17.54
CA PRO A 163 2.37 19.50 16.65
C PRO A 163 2.84 20.90 16.95
N THR A 164 4.16 21.13 17.01
CA THR A 164 4.72 22.46 17.23
C THR A 164 4.58 23.32 15.95
N ALA A 165 4.71 24.64 16.10
CA ALA A 165 4.66 25.57 14.96
C ALA A 165 5.76 25.35 13.91
N ASP A 166 6.85 24.67 14.28
CA ASP A 166 7.98 24.38 13.39
C ASP A 166 7.79 23.08 12.59
N ALA A 167 6.84 22.23 12.95
CA ALA A 167 6.54 21.02 12.20
C ALA A 167 6.09 21.33 10.76
N ARG A 168 6.70 20.68 9.79
CA ARG A 168 6.42 20.85 8.35
C ARG A 168 6.10 19.53 7.65
N TYR A 169 6.60 18.43 8.18
CA TYR A 169 6.47 17.10 7.60
C TYR A 169 6.19 16.06 8.67
N VAL A 170 5.64 14.94 8.24
CA VAL A 170 5.42 13.76 9.05
C VAL A 170 6.14 12.59 8.37
N ALA A 171 7.06 11.98 9.08
CA ALA A 171 7.79 10.78 8.68
C ALA A 171 7.19 9.54 9.35
N PHE A 172 7.14 8.44 8.60
CA PHE A 172 6.58 7.17 9.06
C PHE A 172 7.59 6.04 8.86
N LYS A 173 7.54 5.02 9.73
CA LYS A 173 8.31 3.78 9.56
C LYS A 173 7.42 2.56 9.74
N THR A 174 7.62 1.57 8.87
CA THR A 174 7.04 0.24 8.98
C THR A 174 7.78 -0.59 10.05
N LEU A 175 7.10 -1.58 10.61
CA LEU A 175 7.72 -2.63 11.41
C LEU A 175 8.90 -3.27 10.66
N TYR A 176 9.99 -3.56 11.39
CA TYR A 176 11.12 -4.31 10.87
C TYR A 176 11.46 -5.48 11.79
N ARG A 177 11.02 -6.67 11.40
CA ARG A 177 11.32 -7.95 12.09
C ARG A 177 11.74 -8.99 11.04
N PRO A 178 13.03 -9.07 10.73
CA PRO A 178 13.53 -9.95 9.68
C PRO A 178 13.13 -11.42 9.84
N GLU A 179 12.96 -11.90 11.08
CA GLU A 179 12.54 -13.27 11.40
C GLU A 179 11.10 -13.57 10.94
N GLU A 180 10.22 -12.57 10.96
CA GLU A 180 8.82 -12.67 10.53
C GLU A 180 8.63 -12.21 9.06
N MET A 181 9.54 -11.35 8.55
CA MET A 181 9.42 -10.64 7.27
C MET A 181 10.49 -11.12 6.27
N ARG A 182 10.24 -12.26 5.63
CA ARG A 182 11.21 -12.97 4.77
C ARG A 182 11.82 -12.11 3.66
N GLY A 183 11.07 -11.17 3.08
CA GLY A 183 11.54 -10.29 2.00
C GLY A 183 12.66 -9.37 2.44
N THR A 184 12.69 -8.98 3.72
CA THR A 184 13.73 -8.11 4.28
C THR A 184 15.11 -8.80 4.37
N ARG A 185 15.15 -10.13 4.31
CA ARG A 185 16.37 -10.95 4.30
C ARG A 185 16.79 -11.42 2.91
N SER A 186 16.05 -11.01 1.88
CA SER A 186 16.35 -11.40 0.50
C SER A 186 17.64 -10.75 0.04
N PHE A 187 18.55 -11.53 -0.55
CA PHE A 187 19.78 -11.03 -1.17
C PHE A 187 19.49 -10.13 -2.39
N THR A 188 18.26 -10.20 -2.93
CA THR A 188 17.79 -9.36 -4.02
C THR A 188 16.97 -8.17 -3.53
N SER A 189 16.90 -7.93 -2.21
CA SER A 189 16.23 -6.77 -1.66
C SER A 189 16.96 -5.51 -2.11
N VAL A 190 16.21 -4.58 -2.67
CA VAL A 190 16.73 -3.28 -3.13
C VAL A 190 16.39 -2.14 -2.17
N ILE A 191 15.53 -2.41 -1.18
CA ILE A 191 15.10 -1.43 -0.18
C ILE A 191 16.03 -1.48 1.03
N ASP A 192 16.43 -0.32 1.51
CA ASP A 192 17.09 -0.15 2.81
C ASP A 192 16.01 -0.12 3.91
N TRP A 193 15.96 -1.20 4.69
CA TRP A 193 14.95 -1.43 5.72
C TRP A 193 15.24 -0.68 7.02
N PRO A 194 14.21 -0.26 7.80
CA PRO A 194 12.78 -0.41 7.57
C PRO A 194 12.26 0.46 6.44
N TYR A 195 11.11 0.10 5.86
CA TYR A 195 10.42 0.93 4.89
C TYR A 195 10.02 2.26 5.52
N LYS A 196 10.31 3.36 4.81
CA LYS A 196 10.12 4.74 5.25
C LYS A 196 9.24 5.49 4.26
N GLU A 197 8.34 6.30 4.78
CA GLU A 197 7.51 7.21 4.00
C GLU A 197 7.36 8.57 4.68
N GLY A 198 6.92 9.57 3.91
CA GLY A 198 6.71 10.91 4.42
C GLY A 198 5.59 11.65 3.72
N LEU A 199 4.97 12.56 4.43
CA LEU A 199 3.99 13.52 3.93
C LEU A 199 4.38 14.93 4.38
N ARG A 200 3.95 15.96 3.63
CA ARG A 200 3.87 17.31 4.21
C ARG A 200 2.83 17.32 5.31
N LEU A 201 2.98 18.22 6.26
CA LEU A 201 2.05 18.32 7.39
C LEU A 201 0.63 18.63 6.94
N ASP A 202 0.46 19.49 5.93
CA ASP A 202 -0.87 19.83 5.37
C ASP A 202 -1.52 18.63 4.67
N GLU A 203 -0.75 17.77 4.00
CA GLU A 203 -1.23 16.50 3.44
C GLU A 203 -1.63 15.51 4.55
N ALA A 204 -0.83 15.42 5.61
CA ALA A 204 -1.12 14.56 6.77
C ALA A 204 -2.36 15.04 7.55
N MET A 205 -2.58 16.35 7.62
CA MET A 205 -3.72 16.97 8.29
C MET A 205 -4.96 17.06 7.40
N HIS A 206 -4.88 16.67 6.12
CA HIS A 206 -6.00 16.73 5.21
C HIS A 206 -7.09 15.72 5.60
N PRO A 207 -8.39 16.09 5.55
CA PRO A 207 -9.48 15.20 5.97
C PRO A 207 -9.52 13.85 5.25
N LEU A 208 -9.05 13.76 3.99
CA LEU A 208 -9.02 12.50 3.24
C LEU A 208 -7.86 11.57 3.63
N THR A 209 -6.86 12.04 4.39
CA THR A 209 -5.76 11.19 4.87
C THR A 209 -6.23 10.33 6.02
N LEU A 210 -6.34 9.02 5.79
CA LEU A 210 -6.95 8.08 6.71
C LEU A 210 -5.90 7.19 7.38
N MET A 211 -5.94 7.13 8.70
CA MET A 211 -5.29 6.09 9.48
C MET A 211 -6.23 4.89 9.53
N THR A 212 -5.83 3.78 8.94
CA THR A 212 -6.71 2.66 8.60
C THR A 212 -6.40 1.43 9.44
N VAL A 213 -7.43 0.82 9.99
CA VAL A 213 -7.38 -0.38 10.85
C VAL A 213 -8.21 -1.54 10.29
N GLY A 214 -9.00 -1.29 9.24
CA GLY A 214 -9.87 -2.31 8.65
C GLY A 214 -10.19 -2.07 7.19
N LEU A 215 -10.81 -3.08 6.60
CA LEU A 215 -11.40 -3.06 5.26
C LEU A 215 -12.54 -4.09 5.16
N TYR A 216 -13.54 -3.84 4.32
CA TYR A 216 -14.71 -4.72 4.11
C TYR A 216 -15.35 -5.18 5.43
N GLY A 217 -15.57 -4.27 6.37
CA GLY A 217 -16.26 -4.57 7.63
C GLY A 217 -15.41 -5.28 8.70
N LYS A 218 -14.12 -5.55 8.44
CA LYS A 218 -13.25 -6.35 9.32
C LYS A 218 -11.91 -5.66 9.56
N THR A 219 -11.18 -6.11 10.58
CA THR A 219 -9.78 -5.67 10.81
C THR A 219 -8.91 -5.97 9.60
N LEU A 220 -7.81 -5.22 9.43
CA LEU A 220 -6.85 -5.45 8.35
C LEU A 220 -6.26 -6.87 8.44
N PRO A 221 -6.24 -7.64 7.35
CA PRO A 221 -5.39 -8.82 7.28
C PRO A 221 -3.92 -8.40 7.15
N ASN A 222 -3.00 -9.26 7.59
CA ASN A 222 -1.57 -8.96 7.65
C ASN A 222 -1.00 -8.46 6.29
N GLN A 223 -1.36 -9.14 5.20
CA GLN A 223 -0.91 -8.76 3.85
C GLN A 223 -1.38 -7.38 3.39
N SER A 224 -2.42 -6.84 4.00
CA SER A 224 -2.93 -5.50 3.72
C SER A 224 -2.32 -4.42 4.62
N GLY A 225 -1.36 -4.78 5.49
CA GLY A 225 -0.63 -3.83 6.35
C GLY A 225 -1.18 -3.70 7.76
N ALA A 226 -1.73 -4.80 8.31
CA ALA A 226 -2.19 -4.86 9.70
C ALA A 226 -1.11 -4.45 10.70
N PRO A 227 -1.49 -4.03 11.93
CA PRO A 227 -2.84 -3.72 12.34
C PRO A 227 -3.25 -2.27 12.01
N LEU A 228 -2.29 -1.45 11.55
CA LEU A 228 -2.46 -0.02 11.32
C LEU A 228 -1.66 0.42 10.10
N ARG A 229 -2.33 1.06 9.15
CA ARG A 229 -1.72 1.60 7.93
C ARG A 229 -2.26 2.97 7.59
N LEU A 230 -1.61 3.63 6.64
CA LEU A 230 -2.06 4.88 6.05
C LEU A 230 -2.78 4.63 4.72
N ILE A 231 -3.79 5.45 4.41
CA ILE A 231 -4.36 5.61 3.08
C ILE A 231 -4.39 7.09 2.72
N VAL A 232 -3.76 7.42 1.58
CA VAL A 232 -3.74 8.76 0.99
C VAL A 232 -4.29 8.61 -0.43
N PRO A 233 -5.60 8.79 -0.66
CA PRO A 233 -6.27 8.30 -1.86
C PRO A 233 -5.83 9.00 -3.15
N TRP A 234 -5.33 10.23 -3.09
CA TRP A 234 -4.88 11.00 -4.26
C TRP A 234 -3.42 10.75 -4.66
N LYS A 235 -2.68 9.96 -3.85
CA LYS A 235 -1.27 9.61 -4.11
C LYS A 235 -1.15 8.18 -4.57
N TYR A 236 -0.04 7.86 -5.22
CA TYR A 236 0.27 6.47 -5.55
C TYR A 236 0.38 5.61 -4.28
N GLY A 237 -0.08 4.36 -4.37
CA GLY A 237 -0.30 3.45 -3.24
C GLY A 237 0.91 3.18 -2.36
N PHE A 238 2.14 3.36 -2.84
CA PHE A 238 3.32 3.19 -2.00
C PHE A 238 3.46 4.29 -0.92
N LYS A 239 2.85 5.47 -1.12
CA LYS A 239 2.74 6.52 -0.10
C LYS A 239 1.85 6.12 1.08
N SER A 240 1.01 5.12 0.89
CA SER A 240 0.11 4.55 1.90
C SER A 240 0.82 3.45 2.70
N ILE A 241 1.80 3.86 3.51
CA ILE A 241 2.67 2.99 4.31
C ILE A 241 1.88 2.02 5.20
N LYS A 242 2.40 0.79 5.37
CA LYS A 242 1.79 -0.34 6.06
C LYS A 242 2.45 -0.61 7.42
N SER A 243 1.69 -1.27 8.33
CA SER A 243 2.21 -1.80 9.60
C SER A 243 3.07 -0.78 10.34
N ILE A 244 2.47 0.40 10.58
CA ILE A 244 3.16 1.59 11.12
C ILE A 244 3.54 1.37 12.59
N VAL A 245 4.80 1.63 12.94
CA VAL A 245 5.31 1.59 14.32
C VAL A 245 5.91 2.93 14.78
N SER A 246 6.14 3.87 13.85
CA SER A 246 6.72 5.18 14.18
C SER A 246 6.10 6.27 13.32
N ILE A 247 5.79 7.39 13.99
CA ILE A 247 5.35 8.66 13.41
C ILE A 247 6.23 9.75 14.00
N GLU A 248 6.94 10.50 13.18
CA GLU A 248 7.85 11.55 13.63
C GLU A 248 7.55 12.85 12.89
N LEU A 249 7.31 13.94 13.63
CA LEU A 249 7.11 15.25 13.02
C LEU A 249 8.45 15.98 12.91
N THR A 250 8.73 16.57 11.72
CA THR A 250 10.01 17.20 11.41
C THR A 250 9.83 18.56 10.72
N ASP A 251 10.86 19.41 10.79
CA ASP A 251 10.95 20.69 10.06
C ASP A 251 11.48 20.53 8.62
N ARG A 252 12.07 19.35 8.32
CA ARG A 252 12.69 19.05 7.04
C ARG A 252 12.00 17.88 6.37
N GLN A 253 11.99 17.91 5.02
CA GLN A 253 11.47 16.80 4.24
C GLN A 253 12.22 15.51 4.58
N PRO A 254 11.52 14.47 5.07
CA PRO A 254 12.15 13.17 5.32
C PRO A 254 12.48 12.47 4.02
N SER A 255 13.49 11.61 4.06
CA SER A 255 13.75 10.67 2.97
C SER A 255 12.70 9.56 2.98
N THR A 256 12.40 9.01 1.80
CA THR A 256 11.48 7.88 1.62
C THR A 256 12.18 6.72 0.90
N SER A 257 11.77 5.50 1.18
CA SER A 257 12.48 4.30 0.68
C SER A 257 12.60 4.26 -0.84
N TRP A 258 11.51 4.55 -1.56
CA TRP A 258 11.55 4.55 -3.02
C TRP A 258 12.36 5.72 -3.60
N GLN A 259 12.32 6.89 -2.96
CA GLN A 259 13.12 8.04 -3.39
C GLN A 259 14.62 7.80 -3.17
N GLU A 260 15.00 7.15 -2.05
CA GLU A 260 16.40 6.76 -1.81
C GLU A 260 16.89 5.76 -2.85
N LEU A 261 16.03 4.81 -3.25
CA LEU A 261 16.36 3.79 -4.23
C LEU A 261 16.48 4.35 -5.65
N ALA A 262 15.51 5.18 -6.08
CA ALA A 262 15.44 5.66 -7.45
C ALA A 262 14.71 7.01 -7.54
N ALA A 263 15.38 8.10 -7.13
CA ALA A 263 14.81 9.45 -7.10
C ALA A 263 14.33 9.96 -8.47
N HIS A 264 14.83 9.37 -9.57
CA HIS A 264 14.41 9.71 -10.94
C HIS A 264 13.13 9.00 -11.38
N GLU A 265 12.65 8.00 -10.61
CA GLU A 265 11.42 7.25 -10.85
C GLU A 265 10.33 7.58 -9.83
N TYR A 266 10.72 7.91 -8.58
CA TYR A 266 9.80 8.08 -7.45
C TYR A 266 10.06 9.41 -6.75
N GLY A 267 9.12 10.33 -6.89
CA GLY A 267 9.17 11.62 -6.22
C GLY A 267 8.65 11.56 -4.78
N PHE A 268 8.90 12.62 -4.02
CA PHE A 268 8.41 12.73 -2.64
C PHE A 268 6.89 12.83 -2.58
N PHE A 269 6.29 13.66 -3.46
CA PHE A 269 4.85 13.88 -3.44
C PHE A 269 4.08 12.69 -4.01
N SER A 270 4.54 12.14 -5.13
CA SER A 270 3.95 10.98 -5.81
C SER A 270 2.44 11.01 -5.90
N ASN A 271 1.93 12.19 -6.29
CA ASN A 271 0.52 12.37 -6.59
C ASN A 271 0.18 11.64 -7.89
N VAL A 272 -1.00 11.00 -7.96
CA VAL A 272 -1.45 10.37 -9.19
C VAL A 272 -1.61 11.41 -10.29
N ASN A 273 -0.82 11.29 -11.36
CA ASN A 273 -0.81 12.23 -12.47
C ASN A 273 -0.70 11.48 -13.80
N PRO A 274 -1.75 11.54 -14.68
CA PRO A 274 -1.73 10.89 -15.98
C PRO A 274 -0.75 11.51 -16.99
N ASP A 275 -0.28 12.75 -16.73
CA ASP A 275 0.63 13.49 -17.61
C ASP A 275 2.11 13.32 -17.26
N VAL A 276 2.41 12.57 -16.19
CA VAL A 276 3.77 12.24 -15.76
C VAL A 276 3.95 10.73 -15.81
N ASP A 277 4.50 10.25 -16.91
CA ASP A 277 4.75 8.82 -17.10
C ASP A 277 5.89 8.34 -16.18
N HIS A 278 5.81 7.10 -15.72
CA HIS A 278 6.94 6.40 -15.13
C HIS A 278 7.98 6.12 -16.25
N PRO A 279 9.30 6.15 -15.99
CA PRO A 279 10.30 5.90 -17.05
C PRO A 279 10.12 4.60 -17.82
N ARG A 280 9.44 3.61 -17.25
CA ARG A 280 9.25 2.27 -17.85
C ARG A 280 7.85 2.00 -18.41
N TRP A 281 6.82 2.81 -18.04
CA TRP A 281 5.44 2.64 -18.51
C TRP A 281 4.65 3.95 -18.43
N SER A 282 3.54 3.99 -19.19
CA SER A 282 2.63 5.15 -19.18
C SER A 282 1.67 5.12 -18.00
N GLN A 283 1.39 6.31 -17.46
CA GLN A 283 0.42 6.51 -16.37
C GLN A 283 -0.97 6.96 -16.86
N ARG A 284 -1.18 7.09 -18.17
CA ARG A 284 -2.44 7.61 -18.77
C ARG A 284 -3.65 6.71 -18.52
N TYR A 285 -3.42 5.42 -18.31
CA TYR A 285 -4.47 4.42 -18.09
C TYR A 285 -4.10 3.53 -16.92
N GLU A 286 -5.11 2.99 -16.28
CA GLU A 286 -4.96 2.04 -15.20
C GLU A 286 -5.74 0.76 -15.47
N ARG A 287 -5.19 -0.35 -15.03
CA ARG A 287 -5.85 -1.65 -15.01
C ARG A 287 -6.63 -1.77 -13.70
N ARG A 288 -7.94 -1.55 -13.76
CA ARG A 288 -8.83 -1.68 -12.60
C ARG A 288 -9.08 -3.17 -12.31
N LEU A 289 -8.83 -3.59 -11.09
CA LEU A 289 -9.09 -4.98 -10.68
C LEU A 289 -10.57 -5.20 -10.33
N PRO A 290 -11.15 -6.38 -10.65
CA PRO A 290 -10.54 -7.50 -11.39
C PRO A 290 -10.33 -7.19 -12.88
N SER A 291 -9.25 -7.71 -13.42
CA SER A 291 -8.92 -7.57 -14.84
C SER A 291 -8.10 -8.78 -15.30
N SER A 292 -8.47 -9.34 -16.45
CA SER A 292 -7.77 -10.48 -17.05
C SER A 292 -7.51 -10.24 -18.54
N LEU A 293 -6.73 -11.11 -19.16
CA LEU A 293 -6.47 -11.06 -20.62
C LEU A 293 -7.77 -11.17 -21.43
N PHE A 294 -8.73 -11.99 -20.97
CA PHE A 294 -10.01 -12.22 -21.66
C PHE A 294 -11.08 -11.18 -21.31
N LYS A 295 -10.92 -10.48 -20.19
CA LYS A 295 -11.83 -9.43 -19.73
C LYS A 295 -11.01 -8.26 -19.19
N PRO A 296 -10.37 -7.49 -20.10
CA PRO A 296 -9.56 -6.35 -19.71
C PRO A 296 -10.46 -5.25 -19.13
N ASN A 297 -10.08 -4.73 -17.97
CA ASN A 297 -10.76 -3.60 -17.34
C ASN A 297 -9.76 -2.45 -17.25
N ARG A 298 -9.74 -1.62 -18.29
CA ARG A 298 -8.80 -0.51 -18.41
C ARG A 298 -9.58 0.82 -18.45
N VAL A 299 -9.26 1.69 -17.50
CA VAL A 299 -9.90 2.99 -17.34
C VAL A 299 -8.89 4.13 -17.47
N PRO A 300 -9.27 5.33 -17.92
CA PRO A 300 -8.40 6.49 -17.91
C PRO A 300 -8.00 6.86 -16.48
N THR A 301 -6.72 7.16 -16.26
CA THR A 301 -6.25 7.69 -14.98
C THR A 301 -6.72 9.13 -14.80
N GLN A 302 -7.22 9.46 -13.63
CA GLN A 302 -7.63 10.81 -13.26
C GLN A 302 -6.52 11.50 -12.45
N LEU A 303 -6.34 12.81 -12.69
CA LEU A 303 -5.42 13.61 -11.89
C LEU A 303 -5.81 13.54 -10.40
N PHE A 304 -4.81 13.40 -9.53
CA PHE A 304 -5.02 13.15 -8.10
C PHE A 304 -5.98 11.97 -7.83
N ASN A 305 -5.97 10.95 -8.72
CA ASN A 305 -6.85 9.79 -8.62
C ASN A 305 -8.35 10.13 -8.53
N GLY A 306 -8.74 11.28 -9.10
CA GLY A 306 -10.12 11.80 -9.07
C GLY A 306 -10.49 12.62 -7.83
N TYR A 307 -9.51 13.02 -7.02
CA TYR A 307 -9.73 13.87 -5.82
C TYR A 307 -9.25 15.31 -6.03
N ALA A 308 -9.15 15.78 -7.29
CA ALA A 308 -8.61 17.10 -7.61
C ALA A 308 -9.36 18.25 -6.92
N ASP A 309 -10.67 18.20 -6.85
CA ASP A 309 -11.49 19.25 -6.23
C ASP A 309 -11.18 19.45 -4.74
N GLN A 310 -10.77 18.38 -4.06
CA GLN A 310 -10.46 18.40 -2.62
C GLN A 310 -9.00 18.76 -2.32
N VAL A 311 -8.05 18.39 -3.22
CA VAL A 311 -6.62 18.43 -2.86
C VAL A 311 -5.76 19.32 -3.76
N ALA A 312 -6.25 19.75 -4.94
CA ALA A 312 -5.41 20.51 -5.87
C ALA A 312 -4.89 21.83 -5.26
N SER A 313 -5.65 22.46 -4.36
CA SER A 313 -5.26 23.67 -3.66
C SER A 313 -4.01 23.51 -2.80
N LEU A 314 -3.71 22.31 -2.29
CA LEU A 314 -2.49 22.00 -1.54
C LEU A 314 -1.22 22.18 -2.39
N TYR A 315 -1.37 22.09 -3.70
CA TYR A 315 -0.26 22.11 -4.67
C TYR A 315 -0.29 23.36 -5.55
N ALA A 316 -1.08 24.38 -5.17
CA ALA A 316 -1.17 25.64 -5.91
C ALA A 316 0.22 26.28 -6.06
N GLY A 317 0.58 26.64 -7.29
CA GLY A 317 1.90 27.22 -7.62
C GLY A 317 3.05 26.21 -7.75
N MET A 318 2.81 24.92 -7.56
CA MET A 318 3.81 23.87 -7.78
C MET A 318 3.73 23.34 -9.22
N ASP A 319 4.89 23.10 -9.82
CA ASP A 319 4.99 22.38 -11.08
C ASP A 319 4.85 20.86 -10.81
N LEU A 320 3.65 20.30 -11.08
CA LEU A 320 3.35 18.91 -10.83
C LEU A 320 4.12 17.92 -11.74
N LYS A 321 4.83 18.38 -12.75
CA LYS A 321 5.73 17.54 -13.57
C LYS A 321 7.11 17.44 -12.96
N LYS A 322 7.51 18.45 -12.19
CA LYS A 322 8.78 18.49 -11.48
C LYS A 322 8.66 17.91 -10.07
N TYR A 323 7.56 18.22 -9.40
CA TYR A 323 7.27 17.79 -8.02
C TYR A 323 6.21 16.67 -8.05
N TYR A 324 6.63 15.49 -8.46
CA TYR A 324 5.78 14.29 -8.49
C TYR A 324 6.13 13.31 -7.37
#